data_2a3caf04b998f64c42dfab12522606d5
#
_entry.id   2a3caf04b998f64c42dfab12522606d5
#
_cell.length_a   1.000
_cell.length_b   1.000
_cell.length_c   1.000
_cell.angle_alpha   90.00
_cell.angle_beta   90.00
_cell.angle_gamma   90.00
#
_symmetry.space_group_name_H-M   'P 1'
#
loop_
_entity.id
_entity.type
_entity.pdbx_description
1 polymer ?
#
loop_
_entity_poly.entity_id
_entity_poly.type
_entity_poly.pdbx_seq_one_letter_code
_entity_poly.pdbx_strand_id
1 'polypeptide(L)'
;LSKTQIANVKLGMKMAKFVNETIKRDFFTKVCHFTPAQFRRAADEKTLLQAMMLLDMKDGNYDLVSISEGFVTKYAESLHDTDTDEKCERVKRIIDFLEEGFSDKEKFMKVVNIPMFIYIADNAINAGITASEFYSWFEQFAGKYSPDCKYAEYCGTGSIKKDKVNGRIAVLKEDFEQYFADELSSENEDDVEESENE
;
A
#
# COMPACT_ATOMS: atom_id res chain seq x y z
N LEU A 1 -8.04 -1.37 25.94
CA LEU A 1 -7.67 -1.88 24.62
C LEU A 1 -8.38 -1.04 23.56
N SER A 2 -7.67 -0.57 22.53
CA SER A 2 -8.28 0.02 21.35
C SER A 2 -9.07 -1.06 20.59
N LYS A 3 -10.01 -0.65 19.71
CA LYS A 3 -10.73 -1.61 18.86
C LYS A 3 -9.77 -2.39 17.96
N THR A 4 -8.65 -1.80 17.55
CA THR A 4 -7.60 -2.45 16.77
C THR A 4 -6.85 -3.50 17.59
N GLN A 5 -6.56 -3.23 18.85
CA GLN A 5 -6.01 -4.25 19.76
C GLN A 5 -6.98 -5.41 19.99
N ILE A 6 -8.29 -5.13 19.98
CA ILE A 6 -9.32 -6.18 20.00
C ILE A 6 -9.33 -6.97 18.69
N ALA A 7 -9.14 -6.30 17.54
CA ALA A 7 -9.02 -6.97 16.24
C ALA A 7 -7.83 -7.95 16.24
N ASN A 8 -6.68 -7.58 16.80
CA ASN A 8 -5.52 -8.46 16.94
C ASN A 8 -5.82 -9.72 17.77
N VAL A 9 -6.58 -9.60 18.86
CA VAL A 9 -7.02 -10.77 19.64
C VAL A 9 -7.93 -11.71 18.83
N LYS A 10 -8.64 -11.15 17.85
CA LYS A 10 -9.57 -11.89 16.97
C LYS A 10 -8.91 -12.55 15.76
N LEU A 11 -7.67 -12.19 15.43
CA LEU A 11 -6.93 -12.73 14.28
C LEU A 11 -6.50 -14.21 14.42
N GLY A 12 -6.57 -14.79 15.60
CA GLY A 12 -5.91 -16.05 15.89
C GLY A 12 -4.38 -15.89 16.03
N MET A 13 -3.72 -16.84 16.72
CA MET A 13 -2.32 -16.68 17.13
C MET A 13 -1.35 -16.51 15.96
N LYS A 14 -1.54 -17.25 14.87
CA LYS A 14 -0.63 -17.23 13.70
C LYS A 14 -0.65 -15.87 13.02
N MET A 15 -1.84 -15.38 12.71
CA MET A 15 -2.00 -14.08 12.04
C MET A 15 -1.63 -12.91 12.96
N ALA A 16 -1.98 -12.97 14.24
CA ALA A 16 -1.57 -11.94 15.21
C ALA A 16 -0.04 -11.87 15.35
N LYS A 17 0.65 -13.01 15.36
CA LYS A 17 2.11 -13.05 15.34
C LYS A 17 2.66 -12.41 14.06
N PHE A 18 2.14 -12.79 12.89
CA PHE A 18 2.54 -12.22 11.60
C PHE A 18 2.37 -10.69 11.55
N VAL A 19 1.20 -10.18 11.95
CA VAL A 19 0.94 -8.74 12.02
C VAL A 19 1.95 -8.04 12.93
N ASN A 20 2.14 -8.56 14.16
CA ASN A 20 3.07 -8.01 15.13
C ASN A 20 4.54 -8.03 14.67
N GLU A 21 4.95 -9.01 13.88
CA GLU A 21 6.30 -9.07 13.30
C GLU A 21 6.44 -8.10 12.14
N THR A 22 5.44 -8.04 11.26
CA THR A 22 5.46 -7.19 10.07
C THR A 22 5.50 -5.70 10.42
N ILE A 23 4.73 -5.23 11.40
CA ILE A 23 4.74 -3.80 11.78
C ILE A 23 6.03 -3.34 12.45
N LYS A 24 6.91 -4.26 12.87
CA LYS A 24 8.24 -3.95 13.40
C LYS A 24 9.30 -3.81 12.33
N ARG A 25 8.99 -4.15 11.09
CA ARG A 25 9.91 -4.04 9.97
C ARG A 25 10.23 -2.60 9.63
N ASP A 26 11.34 -2.40 8.95
CA ASP A 26 11.88 -1.09 8.60
C ASP A 26 10.89 -0.24 7.79
N PHE A 27 10.14 -0.84 6.89
CA PHE A 27 9.08 -0.12 6.17
C PHE A 27 8.11 0.60 7.13
N PHE A 28 7.59 -0.06 8.15
CA PHE A 28 6.66 0.57 9.10
C PHE A 28 7.34 1.49 10.10
N THR A 29 8.56 1.19 10.53
CA THR A 29 9.25 1.89 11.61
C THR A 29 10.11 3.06 11.13
N LYS A 30 10.69 2.96 9.93
CA LYS A 30 11.58 3.97 9.35
C LYS A 30 10.93 4.76 8.22
N VAL A 31 10.27 4.08 7.26
CA VAL A 31 9.71 4.71 6.06
C VAL A 31 8.36 5.37 6.32
N CYS A 32 7.43 4.66 6.95
CA CYS A 32 6.08 5.16 7.19
C CYS A 32 6.04 6.32 8.20
N HIS A 33 5.16 7.30 7.89
CA HIS A 33 5.00 8.48 8.74
C HIS A 33 3.85 8.28 9.74
N PHE A 34 4.13 7.61 10.85
CA PHE A 34 3.23 7.55 12.01
C PHE A 34 3.64 8.53 13.09
N THR A 35 2.66 9.17 13.71
CA THR A 35 2.88 9.97 14.92
C THR A 35 2.90 9.07 16.18
N PRO A 36 3.52 9.51 17.29
CA PRO A 36 3.48 8.74 18.55
C PRO A 36 2.06 8.43 19.03
N ALA A 37 1.10 9.33 18.77
CA ALA A 37 -0.31 9.11 19.12
C ALA A 37 -0.94 8.01 18.25
N GLN A 38 -0.56 7.91 16.98
CA GLN A 38 -1.02 6.86 16.06
C GLN A 38 -0.47 5.49 16.46
N PHE A 39 0.82 5.38 16.81
CA PHE A 39 1.39 4.14 17.35
C PHE A 39 0.68 3.67 18.63
N ARG A 40 0.44 4.59 19.58
CA ARG A 40 -0.32 4.23 20.81
C ARG A 40 -1.73 3.71 20.53
N ARG A 41 -2.31 4.02 19.38
CA ARG A 41 -3.63 3.55 18.94
C ARG A 41 -3.56 2.36 17.97
N ALA A 42 -2.39 1.76 17.81
CA ALA A 42 -2.15 0.65 16.88
C ALA A 42 -2.58 0.98 15.43
N ALA A 43 -2.24 2.21 14.98
CA ALA A 43 -2.58 2.63 13.62
C ALA A 43 -1.76 1.89 12.56
N ASP A 44 -0.56 1.44 12.89
CA ASP A 44 0.31 0.59 12.09
C ASP A 44 -0.33 -0.78 11.83
N GLU A 45 -0.79 -1.47 12.89
CA GLU A 45 -1.54 -2.73 12.77
C GLU A 45 -2.80 -2.56 11.92
N LYS A 46 -3.59 -1.51 12.19
CA LYS A 46 -4.79 -1.21 11.42
C LYS A 46 -4.47 -0.97 9.96
N THR A 47 -3.40 -0.24 9.66
CA THR A 47 -2.99 0.10 8.31
C THR A 47 -2.56 -1.14 7.53
N LEU A 48 -1.83 -2.07 8.16
CA LEU A 48 -1.49 -3.36 7.56
C LEU A 48 -2.75 -4.18 7.25
N LEU A 49 -3.69 -4.30 8.20
CA LEU A 49 -4.95 -5.01 7.97
C LEU A 49 -5.79 -4.35 6.87
N GLN A 50 -5.81 -3.02 6.78
CA GLN A 50 -6.44 -2.30 5.67
C GLN A 50 -5.81 -2.65 4.32
N ALA A 51 -4.48 -2.74 4.25
CA ALA A 51 -3.78 -3.16 3.04
C ALA A 51 -4.17 -4.59 2.64
N MET A 52 -4.21 -5.52 3.59
CA MET A 52 -4.65 -6.91 3.35
C MET A 52 -6.10 -6.99 2.84
N MET A 53 -7.02 -6.17 3.39
CA MET A 53 -8.38 -6.05 2.86
C MET A 53 -8.41 -5.61 1.40
N LEU A 54 -7.53 -4.67 1.01
CA LEU A 54 -7.46 -4.18 -0.36
C LEU A 54 -6.87 -5.21 -1.31
N LEU A 55 -5.89 -6.00 -0.87
CA LEU A 55 -5.35 -7.11 -1.64
C LEU A 55 -6.41 -8.19 -1.87
N ASP A 56 -7.18 -8.56 -0.85
CA ASP A 56 -8.29 -9.51 -0.98
C ASP A 56 -9.43 -8.97 -1.86
N MET A 57 -9.71 -7.66 -1.80
CA MET A 57 -10.66 -7.00 -2.71
C MET A 57 -10.18 -7.10 -4.16
N LYS A 58 -8.89 -6.89 -4.41
CA LYS A 58 -8.28 -6.99 -5.74
C LYS A 58 -8.49 -8.37 -6.35
N ASP A 59 -8.41 -9.42 -5.55
CA ASP A 59 -8.58 -10.80 -5.97
C ASP A 59 -10.04 -11.27 -6.01
N GLY A 60 -11.00 -10.39 -5.68
CA GLY A 60 -12.41 -10.73 -5.59
C GLY A 60 -12.79 -11.54 -4.35
N ASN A 61 -11.89 -11.68 -3.38
CA ASN A 61 -12.09 -12.45 -2.16
C ASN A 61 -12.75 -11.64 -1.03
N TYR A 62 -12.90 -10.32 -1.22
CA TYR A 62 -13.52 -9.43 -0.25
C TYR A 62 -14.34 -8.33 -0.92
N ASP A 63 -15.62 -8.21 -0.54
CA ASP A 63 -16.46 -7.09 -0.99
C ASP A 63 -16.27 -5.89 -0.06
N LEU A 64 -15.47 -4.93 -0.54
CA LEU A 64 -15.14 -3.73 0.21
C LEU A 64 -16.34 -2.81 0.37
N VAL A 65 -16.69 -2.49 1.60
CA VAL A 65 -17.67 -1.44 1.94
C VAL A 65 -16.96 -0.22 2.51
N SER A 66 -15.98 -0.45 3.38
CA SER A 66 -15.20 0.60 4.05
C SER A 66 -13.95 -0.03 4.66
N ILE A 67 -12.88 0.77 4.80
CA ILE A 67 -11.70 0.41 5.58
C ILE A 67 -11.73 1.02 6.99
N SER A 68 -12.91 1.32 7.52
CA SER A 68 -13.08 1.82 8.89
C SER A 68 -12.74 0.73 9.91
N GLU A 69 -12.48 1.17 11.16
CA GLU A 69 -12.08 0.28 12.24
C GLU A 69 -13.05 -0.89 12.47
N GLY A 70 -14.37 -0.64 12.33
CA GLY A 70 -15.38 -1.71 12.48
C GLY A 70 -15.30 -2.76 11.36
N PHE A 71 -15.00 -2.37 10.12
CA PHE A 71 -14.82 -3.30 9.01
C PHE A 71 -13.49 -4.04 9.10
N VAL A 72 -12.41 -3.35 9.52
CA VAL A 72 -11.11 -3.99 9.80
C VAL A 72 -11.26 -5.07 10.88
N THR A 73 -12.03 -4.81 11.93
CA THR A 73 -12.29 -5.81 12.99
C THR A 73 -13.02 -7.03 12.45
N LYS A 74 -14.06 -6.84 11.62
CA LYS A 74 -14.79 -7.95 10.98
C LYS A 74 -13.90 -8.76 10.02
N TYR A 75 -13.05 -8.06 9.27
CA TYR A 75 -12.08 -8.71 8.41
C TYR A 75 -11.08 -9.55 9.21
N ALA A 76 -10.54 -9.01 10.31
CA ALA A 76 -9.66 -9.74 11.21
C ALA A 76 -10.34 -11.01 11.78
N GLU A 77 -11.62 -10.91 12.16
CA GLU A 77 -12.43 -12.06 12.59
C GLU A 77 -12.55 -13.15 11.50
N SER A 78 -12.72 -12.74 10.24
CA SER A 78 -12.83 -13.69 9.12
C SER A 78 -11.54 -14.44 8.80
N LEU A 79 -10.38 -13.95 9.25
CA LEU A 79 -9.08 -14.59 9.07
C LEU A 79 -8.77 -15.64 10.15
N HIS A 80 -9.54 -15.71 11.24
CA HIS A 80 -9.20 -16.49 12.44
C HIS A 80 -9.04 -17.98 12.15
N ASP A 81 -9.95 -18.56 11.38
CA ASP A 81 -10.02 -20.01 11.11
C ASP A 81 -9.70 -20.35 9.65
N THR A 82 -9.12 -19.41 8.89
CA THR A 82 -8.77 -19.61 7.48
C THR A 82 -7.28 -19.90 7.32
N ASP A 83 -6.92 -20.63 6.27
CA ASP A 83 -5.53 -20.71 5.84
C ASP A 83 -5.09 -19.34 5.29
N THR A 84 -4.07 -18.77 5.91
CA THR A 84 -3.56 -17.43 5.62
C THR A 84 -2.12 -17.43 5.11
N ASP A 85 -1.54 -18.61 4.82
CA ASP A 85 -0.13 -18.73 4.46
C ASP A 85 0.20 -17.95 3.18
N GLU A 86 -0.58 -18.13 2.13
CA GLU A 86 -0.38 -17.41 0.87
C GLU A 86 -0.52 -15.89 1.05
N LYS A 87 -1.47 -15.45 1.88
CA LYS A 87 -1.65 -14.03 2.19
C LYS A 87 -0.43 -13.46 2.93
N CYS A 88 0.08 -14.18 3.92
CA CYS A 88 1.25 -13.78 4.68
C CYS A 88 2.49 -13.71 3.78
N GLU A 89 2.73 -14.70 2.93
CA GLU A 89 3.86 -14.71 2.00
C GLU A 89 3.74 -13.58 0.95
N ARG A 90 2.54 -13.31 0.44
CA ARG A 90 2.31 -12.16 -0.47
C ARG A 90 2.63 -10.84 0.22
N VAL A 91 2.11 -10.60 1.40
CA VAL A 91 2.38 -9.37 2.17
C VAL A 91 3.86 -9.24 2.47
N LYS A 92 4.53 -10.31 2.89
CA LYS A 92 5.96 -10.33 3.15
C LYS A 92 6.75 -9.91 1.90
N ARG A 93 6.47 -10.52 0.75
CA ARG A 93 7.10 -10.15 -0.53
C ARG A 93 6.91 -8.67 -0.87
N ILE A 94 5.71 -8.13 -0.64
CA ILE A 94 5.45 -6.71 -0.89
C ILE A 94 6.24 -5.82 0.07
N ILE A 95 6.34 -6.19 1.35
CA ILE A 95 7.11 -5.41 2.32
C ILE A 95 8.62 -5.52 2.04
N ASP A 96 9.13 -6.71 1.64
CA ASP A 96 10.51 -6.88 1.19
C ASP A 96 10.84 -5.94 0.02
N PHE A 97 9.97 -5.89 -0.99
CA PHE A 97 10.07 -5.00 -2.14
C PHE A 97 10.08 -3.51 -1.74
N LEU A 98 9.18 -3.11 -0.84
CA LEU A 98 9.14 -1.73 -0.37
C LEU A 98 10.38 -1.36 0.47
N GLU A 99 10.92 -2.27 1.26
CA GLU A 99 12.17 -2.04 2.02
C GLU A 99 13.41 -1.96 1.13
N GLU A 100 13.41 -2.65 0.00
CA GLU A 100 14.49 -2.54 -0.99
C GLU A 100 14.49 -1.16 -1.67
N GLY A 101 13.30 -0.60 -1.99
CA GLY A 101 13.19 0.69 -2.67
C GLY A 101 13.28 1.91 -1.74
N PHE A 102 12.85 1.78 -0.49
CA PHE A 102 12.71 2.91 0.44
C PHE A 102 13.70 2.79 1.60
N SER A 103 14.60 3.77 1.75
CA SER A 103 15.57 3.81 2.86
C SER A 103 15.19 4.77 3.98
N ASP A 104 14.47 5.84 3.66
CA ASP A 104 14.23 6.97 4.53
C ASP A 104 12.74 7.25 4.77
N LYS A 105 12.49 8.13 5.74
CA LYS A 105 11.14 8.49 6.14
C LYS A 105 10.43 9.33 5.10
N GLU A 106 9.34 8.80 4.56
CA GLU A 106 8.55 9.44 3.54
C GLU A 106 7.35 10.21 4.11
N LYS A 107 7.35 11.53 3.92
CA LYS A 107 6.25 12.40 4.42
C LYS A 107 4.90 12.05 3.80
N PHE A 108 4.90 11.50 2.59
CA PHE A 108 3.70 11.10 1.87
C PHE A 108 3.15 9.74 2.32
N MET A 109 3.99 8.87 2.92
CA MET A 109 3.60 7.57 3.49
C MET A 109 2.87 7.73 4.84
N LYS A 110 1.73 8.45 4.81
CA LYS A 110 0.82 8.62 5.96
C LYS A 110 -0.19 7.48 6.03
N VAL A 111 -0.81 7.29 7.18
CA VAL A 111 -1.83 6.26 7.47
C VAL A 111 -2.88 6.10 6.35
N VAL A 112 -3.31 7.21 5.74
CA VAL A 112 -4.33 7.19 4.68
C VAL A 112 -3.78 6.66 3.34
N ASN A 113 -2.49 6.78 3.11
CA ASN A 113 -1.82 6.44 1.85
C ASN A 113 -1.18 5.06 1.87
N ILE A 114 -0.61 4.64 3.00
CA ILE A 114 0.14 3.38 3.12
C ILE A 114 -0.60 2.17 2.53
N PRO A 115 -1.91 1.92 2.83
CA PRO A 115 -2.60 0.78 2.25
C PRO A 115 -2.71 0.83 0.72
N MET A 116 -2.78 2.05 0.15
CA MET A 116 -2.85 2.27 -1.28
C MET A 116 -1.50 1.93 -1.94
N PHE A 117 -0.38 2.37 -1.36
CA PHE A 117 0.94 2.07 -1.89
C PHE A 117 1.32 0.59 -1.76
N ILE A 118 0.92 -0.09 -0.69
CA ILE A 118 1.05 -1.56 -0.59
C ILE A 118 0.26 -2.26 -1.71
N TYR A 119 -0.95 -1.77 -2.03
CA TYR A 119 -1.75 -2.28 -3.14
C TYR A 119 -1.07 -2.07 -4.51
N ILE A 120 -0.49 -0.89 -4.77
CA ILE A 120 0.20 -0.60 -6.04
C ILE A 120 1.54 -1.34 -6.12
N ALA A 121 2.28 -1.49 -5.02
CA ALA A 121 3.50 -2.29 -4.99
C ALA A 121 3.28 -3.75 -5.40
N ASP A 122 2.14 -4.35 -5.02
CA ASP A 122 1.76 -5.67 -5.52
C ASP A 122 1.50 -5.68 -7.05
N ASN A 123 0.98 -4.59 -7.63
CA ASN A 123 0.88 -4.46 -9.09
C ASN A 123 2.27 -4.36 -9.73
N ALA A 124 3.16 -3.55 -9.15
CA ALA A 124 4.52 -3.36 -9.64
C ALA A 124 5.31 -4.69 -9.68
N ILE A 125 5.27 -5.46 -8.59
CA ILE A 125 5.90 -6.78 -8.51
C ILE A 125 5.37 -7.71 -9.60
N ASN A 126 4.04 -7.74 -9.81
CA ASN A 126 3.42 -8.60 -10.80
C ASN A 126 3.71 -8.15 -12.25
N ALA A 127 4.03 -6.87 -12.45
CA ALA A 127 4.46 -6.31 -13.73
C ALA A 127 5.97 -6.44 -13.97
N GLY A 128 6.74 -6.95 -13.00
CA GLY A 128 8.20 -7.10 -13.11
C GLY A 128 8.98 -5.80 -12.88
N ILE A 129 8.32 -4.74 -12.38
CA ILE A 129 8.95 -3.46 -12.04
C ILE A 129 9.85 -3.66 -10.82
N THR A 130 11.06 -3.11 -10.86
CA THR A 130 12.01 -3.18 -9.75
C THR A 130 11.63 -2.24 -8.60
N ALA A 131 12.15 -2.48 -7.41
CA ALA A 131 11.92 -1.64 -6.24
C ALA A 131 12.44 -0.20 -6.43
N SER A 132 13.55 -0.03 -7.16
CA SER A 132 14.13 1.28 -7.49
C SER A 132 13.24 2.07 -8.46
N GLU A 133 12.74 1.44 -9.52
CA GLU A 133 11.82 2.08 -10.48
C GLU A 133 10.50 2.47 -9.80
N PHE A 134 9.98 1.59 -8.93
CA PHE A 134 8.80 1.90 -8.13
C PHE A 134 9.03 3.12 -7.22
N TYR A 135 10.20 3.22 -6.59
CA TYR A 135 10.56 4.38 -5.77
C TYR A 135 10.66 5.66 -6.61
N SER A 136 11.26 5.61 -7.80
CA SER A 136 11.34 6.75 -8.72
C SER A 136 9.95 7.27 -9.12
N TRP A 137 9.04 6.37 -9.46
CA TRP A 137 7.64 6.71 -9.68
C TRP A 137 6.99 7.34 -8.45
N PHE A 138 7.19 6.73 -7.26
CA PHE A 138 6.64 7.26 -6.00
C PHE A 138 7.12 8.69 -5.72
N GLU A 139 8.41 8.97 -5.88
CA GLU A 139 8.98 10.33 -5.70
C GLU A 139 8.32 11.34 -6.65
N GLN A 140 8.18 10.96 -7.92
CA GLN A 140 7.52 11.82 -8.91
C GLN A 140 6.06 12.07 -8.52
N PHE A 141 5.30 11.02 -8.18
CA PHE A 141 3.91 11.14 -7.76
C PHE A 141 3.76 12.00 -6.50
N ALA A 142 4.56 11.74 -5.48
CA ALA A 142 4.55 12.49 -4.21
C ALA A 142 4.96 13.96 -4.42
N GLY A 143 5.88 14.24 -5.35
CA GLY A 143 6.32 15.59 -5.72
C GLY A 143 5.24 16.39 -6.43
N LYS A 144 4.38 15.75 -7.21
CA LYS A 144 3.23 16.38 -7.89
C LYS A 144 2.03 16.62 -6.96
N TYR A 145 2.03 16.08 -5.73
CA TYR A 145 0.90 16.19 -4.83
C TYR A 145 0.67 17.64 -4.39
N SER A 146 -0.55 18.11 -4.56
CA SER A 146 -1.05 19.38 -4.04
C SER A 146 -2.45 19.20 -3.45
N PRO A 147 -2.94 20.12 -2.61
CA PRO A 147 -4.30 20.07 -2.08
C PRO A 147 -5.40 20.04 -3.16
N ASP A 148 -5.10 20.55 -4.35
CA ASP A 148 -6.04 20.66 -5.47
C ASP A 148 -5.89 19.54 -6.50
N CYS A 149 -4.97 18.58 -6.30
CA CYS A 149 -4.80 17.48 -7.22
C CYS A 149 -5.94 16.45 -7.10
N LYS A 150 -6.19 15.69 -8.19
CA LYS A 150 -7.25 14.67 -8.28
C LYS A 150 -7.17 13.64 -7.11
N TYR A 151 -5.98 13.26 -6.68
CA TYR A 151 -5.79 12.35 -5.55
C TYR A 151 -6.28 12.94 -4.23
N ALA A 152 -6.03 14.25 -4.01
CA ALA A 152 -6.42 14.94 -2.78
C ALA A 152 -7.94 14.97 -2.56
N GLU A 153 -8.75 14.98 -3.64
CA GLU A 153 -10.21 14.93 -3.58
C GLU A 153 -10.72 13.69 -2.83
N TYR A 154 -9.95 12.61 -2.84
CA TYR A 154 -10.27 11.34 -2.18
C TYR A 154 -9.65 11.19 -0.79
N CYS A 155 -8.81 12.15 -0.35
CA CYS A 155 -8.08 12.07 0.93
C CYS A 155 -8.78 12.74 2.12
N GLY A 156 -9.81 13.54 1.90
CA GLY A 156 -10.50 14.32 2.93
C GLY A 156 -11.48 13.52 3.78
N THR A 157 -12.55 14.19 4.21
CA THR A 157 -13.63 13.60 5.01
C THR A 157 -14.21 12.38 4.30
N GLY A 158 -14.36 11.28 5.05
CA GLY A 158 -14.89 10.02 4.51
C GLY A 158 -13.89 9.21 3.71
N SER A 159 -12.58 9.50 3.77
CA SER A 159 -11.50 8.79 3.07
C SER A 159 -11.47 7.27 3.29
N ILE A 160 -12.19 6.77 4.30
CA ILE A 160 -12.34 5.34 4.61
C ILE A 160 -13.46 4.64 3.84
N LYS A 161 -14.34 5.37 3.14
CA LYS A 161 -15.45 4.81 2.37
C LYS A 161 -14.97 4.21 1.06
N LYS A 162 -15.71 3.20 0.54
CA LYS A 162 -15.40 2.47 -0.70
C LYS A 162 -15.10 3.39 -1.88
N ASP A 163 -15.95 4.38 -2.13
CA ASP A 163 -15.78 5.34 -3.23
C ASP A 163 -14.47 6.12 -3.15
N LYS A 164 -14.13 6.61 -1.95
CA LYS A 164 -12.89 7.35 -1.72
C LYS A 164 -11.64 6.46 -1.79
N VAL A 165 -11.73 5.24 -1.29
CA VAL A 165 -10.66 4.24 -1.40
C VAL A 165 -10.40 3.88 -2.86
N ASN A 166 -11.46 3.53 -3.60
CA ASN A 166 -11.35 3.19 -5.02
C ASN A 166 -10.87 4.36 -5.86
N GLY A 167 -11.30 5.60 -5.54
CA GLY A 167 -10.82 6.80 -6.22
C GLY A 167 -9.32 7.01 -6.06
N ARG A 168 -8.76 6.83 -4.85
CA ARG A 168 -7.31 6.88 -4.63
C ARG A 168 -6.57 5.81 -5.42
N ILE A 169 -7.06 4.57 -5.35
CA ILE A 169 -6.46 3.45 -6.09
C ILE A 169 -6.50 3.73 -7.60
N ALA A 170 -7.61 4.24 -8.12
CA ALA A 170 -7.74 4.53 -9.55
C ALA A 170 -6.75 5.62 -10.01
N VAL A 171 -6.61 6.71 -9.23
CA VAL A 171 -5.65 7.77 -9.54
C VAL A 171 -4.20 7.27 -9.51
N LEU A 172 -3.85 6.47 -8.49
CA LEU A 172 -2.51 5.88 -8.41
C LEU A 172 -2.22 4.91 -9.55
N LYS A 173 -3.19 4.08 -9.93
CA LYS A 173 -3.03 3.16 -11.06
C LYS A 173 -2.86 3.89 -12.38
N GLU A 174 -3.69 4.90 -12.64
CA GLU A 174 -3.62 5.72 -13.85
C GLU A 174 -2.25 6.41 -13.97
N ASP A 175 -1.75 7.03 -12.90
CA ASP A 175 -0.44 7.69 -12.88
C ASP A 175 0.71 6.68 -13.01
N PHE A 176 0.61 5.52 -12.33
CA PHE A 176 1.59 4.45 -12.41
C PHE A 176 1.70 3.88 -13.83
N GLU A 177 0.57 3.55 -14.45
CA GLU A 177 0.51 3.01 -15.81
C GLU A 177 1.05 4.03 -16.83
N GLN A 178 0.74 5.32 -16.68
CA GLN A 178 1.23 6.38 -17.54
C GLN A 178 2.75 6.57 -17.40
N TYR A 179 3.28 6.57 -16.18
CA TYR A 179 4.69 6.72 -15.91
C TYR A 179 5.53 5.66 -16.65
N PHE A 180 5.16 4.39 -16.53
CA PHE A 180 5.90 3.30 -17.16
C PHE A 180 5.64 3.18 -18.67
N ALA A 181 4.50 3.67 -19.19
CA ALA A 181 4.28 3.76 -20.63
C ALA A 181 5.17 4.84 -21.27
N ASP A 182 5.36 5.96 -20.60
CA ASP A 182 6.22 7.05 -21.06
C ASP A 182 7.71 6.67 -21.06
N GLU A 183 8.17 5.93 -20.02
CA GLU A 183 9.57 5.42 -19.95
C GLU A 183 9.88 4.46 -21.12
N LEU A 184 9.00 3.50 -21.39
CA LEU A 184 9.16 2.58 -22.51
C LEU A 184 9.18 3.28 -23.88
N SER A 185 8.52 4.43 -23.99
CA SER A 185 8.51 5.22 -25.23
C SER A 185 9.82 5.99 -25.42
N SER A 186 10.41 6.51 -24.34
CA SER A 186 11.66 7.25 -24.39
C SER A 186 12.88 6.36 -24.67
N GLU A 187 12.92 5.15 -24.10
CA GLU A 187 13.99 4.19 -24.38
C GLU A 187 14.05 3.76 -25.86
N ASN A 188 12.89 3.67 -26.52
CA ASN A 188 12.83 3.31 -27.95
C ASN A 188 13.25 4.47 -28.88
N GLU A 189 13.17 5.72 -28.45
CA GLU A 189 13.64 6.88 -29.24
C GLU A 189 15.15 7.01 -29.19
N ASP A 190 15.77 6.77 -28.05
CA ASP A 190 17.24 6.82 -27.88
C ASP A 190 17.95 5.71 -28.66
N ASP A 191 17.41 4.50 -28.73
CA ASP A 191 17.95 3.38 -29.50
C ASP A 191 17.92 3.63 -31.03
N VAL A 192 16.98 4.46 -31.52
CA VAL A 192 16.88 4.79 -32.95
C VAL A 192 17.90 5.84 -33.37
N GLU A 193 18.22 6.82 -32.52
CA GLU A 193 19.22 7.86 -32.81
C GLU A 193 20.66 7.33 -32.83
N GLU A 194 20.98 6.31 -32.01
CA GLU A 194 22.32 5.66 -32.05
C GLU A 194 22.53 4.83 -33.33
N SER A 195 21.47 4.26 -33.92
CA SER A 195 21.58 3.42 -35.11
C SER A 195 21.68 4.20 -36.43
N GLU A 196 21.36 5.51 -36.45
CA GLU A 196 21.48 6.36 -37.66
C GLU A 196 22.86 7.07 -37.76
N ASN A 197 23.74 6.95 -36.77
CA ASN A 197 25.06 7.58 -36.73
C ASN A 197 26.25 6.62 -36.94
N GLU A 198 26.01 5.36 -37.33
CA GLU A 198 27.03 4.40 -37.79
C GLU A 198 27.00 4.29 -39.33
#